data_dc71f8022658545ef0fec4fc7def8c86
#
_entry.id   dc71f8022658545ef0fec4fc7def8c86
#
_cell.length_a   1.000
_cell.length_b   1.000
_cell.length_c   1.000
_cell.angle_alpha   90.00
_cell.angle_beta   90.00
_cell.angle_gamma   90.00
#
_symmetry.space_group_name_H-M   'P 1'
#
loop_
_entity.id
_entity.type
_entity.pdbx_description
1 polymer ?
#
loop_
_entity_poly.entity_id
_entity_poly.type
_entity_poly.pdbx_seq_one_letter_code
_entity_poly.pdbx_strand_id
1 'polypeptide(L)'
;MTERLASRRLAARAVWILTTCTALALIGDGTIYAVLPVLFPAVGVTALQVGMLLSINRLVRPPLNMLSGWLITRVDPHWPYMLGLAIGACSTLGYGLVQGFWPLLLLRALWGVAWALLAVAAYAMVLDVTAPEFRGKYAGIYHTLSFFGGALGALGGGFMADHLGFSRTMVALGVLSAGAVGLVLFLPRRALRRTRDARADSGRSAVGLGARARSFAISLRGLDARLWLILGLNFCERLFFAGVFYGTLGYYLAQALPGGVTMGRLAIGVASLTGVLLFARNLLSVLSGPVFGHLSDRLGERTHVLLLGEICGVLGLLCFAAGDGLAMIVGGVVLTALAYGIVSPMLVSWMGDLTQRGGRGSIVGAYQTMGDLGSGLGPLAAYPLMALWGPPPVYLLSAVLLALTIPLILWARRKGAADV
;
A
#
# COMPACT_ATOMS: atom_id res chain seq x y z
N MET A 1 -33.27 19.57 12.35
CA MET A 1 -31.92 20.12 12.01
C MET A 1 -30.87 19.66 13.00
N THR A 2 -31.14 19.66 14.28
CA THR A 2 -30.25 19.24 15.39
C THR A 2 -29.81 17.76 15.31
N GLU A 3 -30.73 16.82 15.04
CA GLU A 3 -30.37 15.39 14.91
C GLU A 3 -29.47 15.06 13.72
N ARG A 4 -29.68 15.71 12.57
CA ARG A 4 -28.79 15.53 11.39
C ARG A 4 -27.39 16.08 11.66
N LEU A 5 -27.25 17.17 12.39
CA LEU A 5 -25.96 17.73 12.79
C LEU A 5 -25.23 16.83 13.81
N ALA A 6 -25.96 16.29 14.78
CA ALA A 6 -25.40 15.33 15.75
C ALA A 6 -24.93 14.04 15.09
N SER A 7 -25.70 13.50 14.13
CA SER A 7 -25.30 12.32 13.33
C SER A 7 -24.04 12.57 12.50
N ARG A 8 -23.92 13.74 11.86
CA ARG A 8 -22.72 14.12 11.09
C ARG A 8 -21.46 14.24 11.97
N ARG A 9 -21.59 14.83 13.18
CA ARG A 9 -20.47 14.93 14.13
C ARG A 9 -20.01 13.56 14.62
N LEU A 10 -20.95 12.64 14.90
CA LEU A 10 -20.63 11.27 15.27
C LEU A 10 -19.93 10.50 14.14
N ALA A 11 -20.39 10.63 12.90
CA ALA A 11 -19.75 10.02 11.73
C ALA A 11 -18.33 10.57 11.54
N ALA A 12 -18.13 11.88 11.58
CA ALA A 12 -16.82 12.50 11.48
C ALA A 12 -15.87 11.99 12.58
N ARG A 13 -16.34 11.96 13.85
CA ARG A 13 -15.55 11.43 14.96
C ARG A 13 -15.14 9.98 14.77
N ALA A 14 -16.06 9.13 14.29
CA ALA A 14 -15.76 7.73 14.00
C ALA A 14 -14.67 7.60 12.92
N VAL A 15 -14.80 8.35 11.82
CA VAL A 15 -13.80 8.34 10.73
C VAL A 15 -12.44 8.81 11.23
N TRP A 16 -12.37 9.89 12.03
CA TRP A 16 -11.11 10.37 12.58
C TRP A 16 -10.43 9.34 13.49
N ILE A 17 -11.20 8.67 14.38
CA ILE A 17 -10.65 7.61 15.25
C ILE A 17 -10.13 6.45 14.39
N LEU A 18 -10.91 5.95 13.42
CA LEU A 18 -10.49 4.87 12.53
C LEU A 18 -9.22 5.24 11.75
N THR A 19 -9.16 6.45 11.23
CA THR A 19 -8.00 6.99 10.49
C THR A 19 -6.76 7.03 11.36
N THR A 20 -6.87 7.61 12.57
CA THR A 20 -5.74 7.72 13.50
C THR A 20 -5.26 6.35 13.97
N CYS A 21 -6.17 5.43 14.33
CA CYS A 21 -5.79 4.07 14.72
C CYS A 21 -5.07 3.33 13.60
N THR A 22 -5.57 3.42 12.36
CA THR A 22 -4.94 2.78 11.20
C THR A 22 -3.60 3.43 10.87
N ALA A 23 -3.48 4.76 10.98
CA ALA A 23 -2.22 5.47 10.78
C ALA A 23 -1.17 5.04 11.81
N LEU A 24 -1.53 4.95 13.09
CA LEU A 24 -0.65 4.47 14.16
C LEU A 24 -0.18 3.01 13.91
N ALA A 25 -1.08 2.14 13.45
CA ALA A 25 -0.72 0.77 13.09
C ALA A 25 0.27 0.73 11.91
N LEU A 26 0.11 1.61 10.91
CA LEU A 26 0.97 1.67 9.73
C LEU A 26 2.35 2.29 9.99
N ILE A 27 2.55 3.02 11.08
CA ILE A 27 3.87 3.60 11.43
C ILE A 27 4.93 2.50 11.48
N GLY A 28 4.68 1.40 12.17
CA GLY A 28 5.62 0.28 12.27
C GLY A 28 5.90 -0.40 10.93
N ASP A 29 4.85 -0.61 10.11
CA ASP A 29 5.03 -1.21 8.77
C ASP A 29 5.81 -0.29 7.83
N GLY A 30 5.56 1.02 7.86
CA GLY A 30 6.33 1.98 7.08
C GLY A 30 7.81 2.03 7.49
N THR A 31 8.08 1.97 8.79
CA THR A 31 9.43 1.95 9.33
C THR A 31 10.23 0.74 8.86
N ILE A 32 9.63 -0.45 8.82
CA ILE A 32 10.38 -1.66 8.46
C ILE A 32 10.90 -1.62 7.02
N TYR A 33 10.20 -0.94 6.10
CA TYR A 33 10.67 -0.74 4.72
C TYR A 33 11.87 0.23 4.64
N ALA A 34 11.96 1.19 5.55
CA ALA A 34 13.11 2.12 5.62
C ALA A 34 14.32 1.48 6.32
N VAL A 35 14.09 0.65 7.33
CA VAL A 35 15.12 0.25 8.30
C VAL A 35 15.66 -1.16 8.05
N LEU A 36 14.77 -2.15 7.77
CA LEU A 36 15.19 -3.55 7.60
C LEU A 36 16.17 -3.74 6.43
N PRO A 37 16.00 -3.12 5.25
CA PRO A 37 16.95 -3.23 4.14
C PRO A 37 18.35 -2.68 4.45
N VAL A 38 18.47 -1.82 5.45
CA VAL A 38 19.74 -1.18 5.87
C VAL A 38 20.37 -1.95 7.03
N LEU A 39 19.58 -2.31 8.04
CA LEU A 39 20.06 -2.88 9.30
C LEU A 39 19.81 -4.39 9.42
N PHE A 40 19.59 -5.11 8.31
CA PHE A 40 19.33 -6.55 8.32
C PHE A 40 20.44 -7.39 9.00
N PRO A 41 21.74 -7.04 8.92
CA PRO A 41 22.77 -7.80 9.62
C PRO A 41 22.61 -7.72 11.15
N ALA A 42 22.13 -6.60 11.68
CA ALA A 42 21.91 -6.40 13.10
C ALA A 42 20.81 -7.28 13.71
N VAL A 43 19.92 -7.82 12.87
CA VAL A 43 18.85 -8.74 13.29
C VAL A 43 19.12 -10.20 12.90
N GLY A 44 20.33 -10.48 12.40
CA GLY A 44 20.79 -11.85 12.10
C GLY A 44 20.11 -12.45 10.84
N VAL A 45 19.82 -11.65 9.83
CA VAL A 45 19.25 -12.11 8.55
C VAL A 45 20.15 -11.72 7.38
N THR A 46 20.03 -12.44 6.26
CA THR A 46 20.74 -12.15 5.02
C THR A 46 19.92 -11.23 4.12
N ALA A 47 20.54 -10.57 3.14
CA ALA A 47 19.85 -9.76 2.16
C ALA A 47 18.74 -10.55 1.42
N LEU A 48 19.00 -11.80 1.04
CA LEU A 48 17.99 -12.68 0.43
C LEU A 48 16.77 -12.87 1.33
N GLN A 49 16.99 -13.05 2.62
CA GLN A 49 15.93 -13.21 3.61
C GLN A 49 15.12 -11.92 3.80
N VAL A 50 15.74 -10.74 3.65
CA VAL A 50 15.00 -9.45 3.64
C VAL A 50 13.93 -9.44 2.55
N GLY A 51 14.27 -9.89 1.33
CA GLY A 51 13.28 -10.01 0.25
C GLY A 51 12.09 -10.87 0.64
N MET A 52 12.33 -12.04 1.25
CA MET A 52 11.27 -12.93 1.73
C MET A 52 10.43 -12.28 2.84
N LEU A 53 11.07 -11.60 3.80
CA LEU A 53 10.41 -10.91 4.90
C LEU A 53 9.48 -9.77 4.41
N LEU A 54 9.92 -8.98 3.44
CA LEU A 54 9.10 -7.91 2.87
C LEU A 54 7.95 -8.46 2.00
N SER A 55 8.15 -9.61 1.38
CA SER A 55 7.18 -10.24 0.49
C SER A 55 6.05 -10.96 1.21
N ILE A 56 6.35 -11.72 2.27
CA ILE A 56 5.36 -12.59 2.94
C ILE A 56 4.15 -11.81 3.44
N ASN A 57 4.36 -10.61 3.99
CA ASN A 57 3.29 -9.72 4.42
C ASN A 57 2.27 -9.45 3.31
N ARG A 58 2.71 -9.31 2.06
CA ARG A 58 1.84 -9.03 0.90
C ARG A 58 1.22 -10.31 0.34
N LEU A 59 2.00 -11.38 0.23
CA LEU A 59 1.58 -12.64 -0.38
C LEU A 59 0.51 -13.39 0.41
N VAL A 60 0.45 -13.21 1.73
CA VAL A 60 -0.61 -13.81 2.56
C VAL A 60 -1.96 -13.08 2.48
N ARG A 61 -1.98 -11.82 1.97
CA ARG A 61 -3.19 -10.97 1.97
C ARG A 61 -4.30 -11.43 1.04
N PRO A 62 -4.07 -11.89 -0.20
CA PRO A 62 -5.15 -12.22 -1.13
C PRO A 62 -6.21 -13.18 -0.56
N PRO A 63 -5.86 -14.37 -0.03
CA PRO A 63 -6.85 -15.25 0.59
C PRO A 63 -7.45 -14.66 1.86
N LEU A 64 -6.66 -13.91 2.64
CA LEU A 64 -7.09 -13.32 3.91
C LEU A 64 -8.05 -12.13 3.70
N ASN A 65 -7.87 -11.33 2.65
CA ASN A 65 -8.81 -10.26 2.30
C ASN A 65 -10.20 -10.82 1.99
N MET A 66 -10.27 -11.97 1.29
CA MET A 66 -11.53 -12.65 1.02
C MET A 66 -12.17 -13.21 2.30
N LEU A 67 -11.36 -13.82 3.17
CA LEU A 67 -11.80 -14.31 4.48
C LEU A 67 -12.29 -13.17 5.37
N SER A 68 -11.58 -12.07 5.43
CA SER A 68 -11.97 -10.87 6.18
C SER A 68 -13.28 -10.28 5.66
N GLY A 69 -13.43 -10.21 4.33
CA GLY A 69 -14.68 -9.78 3.70
C GLY A 69 -15.88 -10.68 4.00
N TRP A 70 -15.65 -12.00 4.15
CA TRP A 70 -16.67 -12.93 4.62
C TRP A 70 -16.97 -12.75 6.12
N LEU A 71 -15.93 -12.59 6.94
CA LEU A 71 -16.04 -12.45 8.38
C LEU A 71 -16.89 -11.25 8.79
N ILE A 72 -16.66 -10.06 8.18
CA ILE A 72 -17.40 -8.83 8.49
C ILE A 72 -18.89 -8.89 8.12
N THR A 73 -19.32 -9.91 7.35
CA THR A 73 -20.76 -10.13 7.12
C THR A 73 -21.44 -10.93 8.23
N ARG A 74 -20.65 -11.59 9.09
CA ARG A 74 -21.14 -12.47 10.17
C ARG A 74 -20.94 -11.90 11.55
N VAL A 75 -19.84 -11.14 11.73
CA VAL A 75 -19.51 -10.49 13.00
C VAL A 75 -19.50 -8.98 12.83
N ASP A 76 -19.61 -8.25 13.95
CA ASP A 76 -19.46 -6.80 13.95
C ASP A 76 -18.06 -6.42 13.46
N PRO A 77 -17.90 -5.56 12.43
CA PRO A 77 -16.60 -5.17 11.89
C PRO A 77 -15.63 -4.56 12.92
N HIS A 78 -16.17 -4.06 14.03
CA HIS A 78 -15.37 -3.56 15.15
C HIS A 78 -14.41 -4.62 15.71
N TRP A 79 -14.86 -5.89 15.82
CA TRP A 79 -14.03 -6.96 16.38
C TRP A 79 -12.86 -7.38 15.48
N PRO A 80 -13.06 -7.67 14.18
CA PRO A 80 -11.95 -7.90 13.26
C PRO A 80 -10.98 -6.74 13.21
N TYR A 81 -11.48 -5.49 13.24
CA TYR A 81 -10.65 -4.29 13.27
C TYR A 81 -9.77 -4.25 14.53
N MET A 82 -10.36 -4.44 15.70
CA MET A 82 -9.65 -4.43 16.97
C MET A 82 -8.61 -5.56 17.06
N LEU A 83 -8.97 -6.76 16.59
CA LEU A 83 -8.05 -7.90 16.52
C LEU A 83 -6.87 -7.58 15.57
N GLY A 84 -7.14 -6.98 14.42
CA GLY A 84 -6.12 -6.53 13.49
C GLY A 84 -5.16 -5.51 14.11
N LEU A 85 -5.68 -4.51 14.86
CA LEU A 85 -4.83 -3.56 15.59
C LEU A 85 -3.94 -4.27 16.62
N ALA A 86 -4.50 -5.20 17.40
CA ALA A 86 -3.75 -5.93 18.42
C ALA A 86 -2.64 -6.79 17.80
N ILE A 87 -2.95 -7.58 16.75
CA ILE A 87 -1.96 -8.39 16.04
C ILE A 87 -0.89 -7.49 15.41
N GLY A 88 -1.27 -6.37 14.80
CA GLY A 88 -0.35 -5.41 14.20
C GLY A 88 0.61 -4.80 15.20
N ALA A 89 0.11 -4.38 16.37
CA ALA A 89 0.92 -3.87 17.46
C ALA A 89 1.87 -4.93 18.03
N CYS A 90 1.37 -6.15 18.28
CA CYS A 90 2.19 -7.29 18.73
C CYS A 90 3.27 -7.65 17.71
N SER A 91 2.95 -7.64 16.40
CA SER A 91 3.93 -7.89 15.35
C SER A 91 5.03 -6.84 15.35
N THR A 92 4.66 -5.55 15.41
CA THR A 92 5.62 -4.44 15.41
C THR A 92 6.50 -4.46 16.65
N LEU A 93 5.92 -4.69 17.83
CA LEU A 93 6.67 -4.86 19.07
C LEU A 93 7.62 -6.06 19.00
N GLY A 94 7.11 -7.17 18.48
CA GLY A 94 7.85 -8.42 18.32
C GLY A 94 9.09 -8.26 17.43
N TYR A 95 9.05 -7.45 16.37
CA TYR A 95 10.24 -7.20 15.54
C TYR A 95 11.42 -6.66 16.34
N GLY A 96 11.18 -5.89 17.40
CA GLY A 96 12.25 -5.37 18.25
C GLY A 96 12.74 -6.36 19.33
N LEU A 97 11.97 -7.42 19.59
CA LEU A 97 12.24 -8.39 20.66
C LEU A 97 12.86 -9.71 20.17
N VAL A 98 12.75 -10.00 18.86
CA VAL A 98 13.26 -11.25 18.29
C VAL A 98 14.41 -10.99 17.32
N GLN A 99 15.21 -12.03 17.07
CA GLN A 99 16.28 -12.05 16.08
C GLN A 99 16.16 -13.30 15.20
N GLY A 100 16.74 -13.24 14.02
CA GLY A 100 16.80 -14.35 13.07
C GLY A 100 15.56 -14.41 12.15
N PHE A 101 15.70 -15.21 11.11
CA PHE A 101 14.77 -15.24 9.98
C PHE A 101 13.36 -15.75 10.35
N TRP A 102 13.26 -16.91 11.00
CA TRP A 102 11.97 -17.58 11.22
C TRP A 102 11.01 -16.81 12.12
N PRO A 103 11.46 -16.27 13.30
CA PRO A 103 10.58 -15.45 14.13
C PRO A 103 10.12 -14.18 13.40
N LEU A 104 11.04 -13.51 12.67
CA LEU A 104 10.69 -12.33 11.90
C LEU A 104 9.72 -12.65 10.77
N LEU A 105 9.87 -13.79 10.09
CA LEU A 105 8.97 -14.24 9.02
C LEU A 105 7.55 -14.48 9.56
N LEU A 106 7.43 -15.13 10.72
CA LEU A 106 6.14 -15.34 11.36
C LEU A 106 5.46 -14.01 11.71
N LEU A 107 6.20 -13.08 12.32
CA LEU A 107 5.67 -11.75 12.66
C LEU A 107 5.27 -10.95 11.43
N ARG A 108 6.02 -11.04 10.32
CA ARG A 108 5.67 -10.41 9.04
C ARG A 108 4.41 -11.03 8.41
N ALA A 109 4.25 -12.35 8.51
CA ALA A 109 3.02 -13.02 8.07
C ALA A 109 1.83 -12.59 8.94
N LEU A 110 1.99 -12.54 10.27
CA LEU A 110 0.97 -12.04 11.20
C LEU A 110 0.57 -10.59 10.90
N TRP A 111 1.55 -9.73 10.52
CA TRP A 111 1.24 -8.37 10.07
C TRP A 111 0.38 -8.38 8.79
N GLY A 112 0.60 -9.32 7.88
CA GLY A 112 -0.26 -9.51 6.71
C GLY A 112 -1.71 -9.87 7.08
N VAL A 113 -1.88 -10.76 8.08
CA VAL A 113 -3.20 -11.08 8.67
C VAL A 113 -3.83 -9.84 9.30
N ALA A 114 -3.06 -9.11 10.12
CA ALA A 114 -3.51 -7.87 10.76
C ALA A 114 -4.04 -6.87 9.73
N TRP A 115 -3.29 -6.64 8.66
CA TRP A 115 -3.69 -5.71 7.60
C TRP A 115 -4.96 -6.15 6.87
N ALA A 116 -5.12 -7.43 6.54
CA ALA A 116 -6.32 -7.94 5.90
C ALA A 116 -7.58 -7.72 6.76
N LEU A 117 -7.46 -7.88 8.08
CA LEU A 117 -8.55 -7.58 9.02
C LEU A 117 -8.81 -6.08 9.13
N LEU A 118 -7.74 -5.27 9.30
CA LEU A 118 -7.82 -3.82 9.47
C LEU A 118 -8.44 -3.13 8.25
N ALA A 119 -7.86 -3.36 7.06
CA ALA A 119 -8.23 -2.62 5.86
C ALA A 119 -9.69 -2.87 5.47
N VAL A 120 -10.12 -4.15 5.48
CA VAL A 120 -11.47 -4.53 5.09
C VAL A 120 -12.51 -4.03 6.11
N ALA A 121 -12.23 -4.21 7.42
CA ALA A 121 -13.17 -3.81 8.46
C ALA A 121 -13.28 -2.29 8.60
N ALA A 122 -12.15 -1.57 8.56
CA ALA A 122 -12.15 -0.10 8.65
C ALA A 122 -12.89 0.55 7.47
N TYR A 123 -12.60 0.08 6.24
CA TYR A 123 -13.27 0.62 5.05
C TYR A 123 -14.78 0.38 5.09
N ALA A 124 -15.21 -0.81 5.52
CA ALA A 124 -16.62 -1.11 5.73
C ALA A 124 -17.26 -0.17 6.77
N MET A 125 -16.59 0.04 7.93
CA MET A 125 -17.08 0.95 8.97
C MET A 125 -17.16 2.40 8.50
N VAL A 126 -16.17 2.89 7.74
CA VAL A 126 -16.20 4.25 7.16
C VAL A 126 -17.41 4.42 6.24
N LEU A 127 -17.67 3.46 5.35
CA LEU A 127 -18.83 3.50 4.46
C LEU A 127 -20.16 3.39 5.21
N ASP A 128 -20.19 2.68 6.34
CA ASP A 128 -21.39 2.50 7.15
C ASP A 128 -21.78 3.74 7.92
N VAL A 129 -20.81 4.45 8.51
CA VAL A 129 -21.10 5.65 9.32
C VAL A 129 -21.34 6.89 8.48
N THR A 130 -20.99 6.87 7.18
CA THR A 130 -21.09 8.04 6.29
C THR A 130 -22.32 8.00 5.39
N ALA A 131 -22.99 9.13 5.27
CA ALA A 131 -24.11 9.28 4.35
C ALA A 131 -23.62 9.13 2.87
N PRO A 132 -24.47 8.60 1.96
CA PRO A 132 -24.09 8.31 0.57
C PRO A 132 -23.36 9.46 -0.14
N GLU A 133 -23.83 10.71 0.09
CA GLU A 133 -23.31 11.93 -0.54
C GLU A 133 -21.89 12.27 -0.11
N PHE A 134 -21.45 11.80 1.07
CA PHE A 134 -20.14 12.09 1.66
C PHE A 134 -19.18 10.90 1.68
N ARG A 135 -19.60 9.72 1.20
CA ARG A 135 -18.78 8.50 1.20
C ARG A 135 -17.43 8.67 0.53
N GLY A 136 -17.41 9.28 -0.67
CA GLY A 136 -16.18 9.55 -1.40
C GLY A 136 -15.21 10.43 -0.61
N LYS A 137 -15.71 11.52 -0.01
CA LYS A 137 -14.90 12.43 0.82
C LYS A 137 -14.27 11.72 2.01
N TYR A 138 -15.08 11.00 2.81
CA TYR A 138 -14.58 10.35 4.02
C TYR A 138 -13.72 9.13 3.72
N ALA A 139 -14.00 8.37 2.68
CA ALA A 139 -13.13 7.29 2.21
C ALA A 139 -11.76 7.83 1.74
N GLY A 140 -11.74 8.96 1.04
CA GLY A 140 -10.52 9.65 0.64
C GLY A 140 -9.70 10.13 1.84
N ILE A 141 -10.34 10.78 2.83
CA ILE A 141 -9.68 11.22 4.07
C ILE A 141 -9.08 10.01 4.80
N TYR A 142 -9.88 8.94 5.01
CA TYR A 142 -9.41 7.72 5.65
C TYR A 142 -8.18 7.14 4.94
N HIS A 143 -8.26 6.96 3.62
CA HIS A 143 -7.18 6.38 2.83
C HIS A 143 -5.91 7.23 2.90
N THR A 144 -6.01 8.52 2.56
CA THR A 144 -4.84 9.41 2.49
C THR A 144 -4.13 9.54 3.83
N LEU A 145 -4.87 9.85 4.89
CA LEU A 145 -4.27 10.08 6.21
C LEU A 145 -3.80 8.78 6.88
N SER A 146 -4.46 7.64 6.65
CA SER A 146 -3.98 6.35 7.16
C SER A 146 -2.63 5.99 6.54
N PHE A 147 -2.49 6.10 5.23
CA PHE A 147 -1.22 5.81 4.54
C PHE A 147 -0.13 6.84 4.84
N PHE A 148 -0.49 8.07 5.17
CA PHE A 148 0.45 9.07 5.66
C PHE A 148 1.12 8.64 6.98
N GLY A 149 0.43 7.86 7.83
CA GLY A 149 1.02 7.21 9.00
C GLY A 149 2.22 6.32 8.65
N GLY A 150 2.12 5.51 7.58
CA GLY A 150 3.24 4.71 7.07
C GLY A 150 4.41 5.56 6.57
N ALA A 151 4.11 6.68 5.90
CA ALA A 151 5.14 7.62 5.44
C ALA A 151 5.87 8.29 6.62
N LEU A 152 5.14 8.73 7.65
CA LEU A 152 5.72 9.24 8.90
C LEU A 152 6.52 8.17 9.63
N GLY A 153 6.07 6.91 9.59
CA GLY A 153 6.80 5.76 10.11
C GLY A 153 8.14 5.56 9.43
N ALA A 154 8.19 5.61 8.10
CA ALA A 154 9.45 5.52 7.36
C ALA A 154 10.41 6.67 7.73
N LEU A 155 9.90 7.91 7.77
CA LEU A 155 10.68 9.08 8.15
C LEU A 155 11.20 8.99 9.58
N GLY A 156 10.30 8.97 10.56
CA GLY A 156 10.66 8.99 11.99
C GLY A 156 11.39 7.72 12.43
N GLY A 157 10.96 6.55 11.89
CA GLY A 157 11.61 5.29 12.16
C GLY A 157 13.03 5.19 11.61
N GLY A 158 13.30 5.78 10.43
CA GLY A 158 14.64 5.89 9.87
C GLY A 158 15.57 6.68 10.78
N PHE A 159 15.14 7.88 11.24
CA PHE A 159 15.92 8.70 12.19
C PHE A 159 16.12 7.99 13.53
N MET A 160 15.08 7.38 14.08
CA MET A 160 15.19 6.62 15.33
C MET A 160 16.17 5.43 15.19
N ALA A 161 16.16 4.75 14.05
CA ALA A 161 16.98 3.57 13.84
C ALA A 161 18.47 3.87 13.72
N ASP A 162 18.85 5.00 13.11
CA ASP A 162 20.25 5.44 13.05
C ASP A 162 20.80 5.79 14.44
N HIS A 163 19.95 6.26 15.38
CA HIS A 163 20.37 6.66 16.72
C HIS A 163 20.16 5.55 17.80
N LEU A 164 19.06 4.80 17.71
CA LEU A 164 18.67 3.83 18.73
C LEU A 164 18.92 2.37 18.31
N GLY A 165 19.18 2.16 17.01
CA GLY A 165 19.25 0.83 16.40
C GLY A 165 17.86 0.24 16.12
N PHE A 166 17.85 -0.91 15.42
CA PHE A 166 16.61 -1.58 14.94
C PHE A 166 15.67 -1.96 16.10
N SER A 167 16.18 -2.71 17.09
CA SER A 167 15.35 -3.29 18.16
C SER A 167 14.63 -2.24 18.99
N ARG A 168 15.35 -1.22 19.46
CA ARG A 168 14.74 -0.16 20.29
C ARG A 168 13.72 0.65 19.51
N THR A 169 13.99 0.93 18.23
CA THR A 169 13.06 1.62 17.34
C THR A 169 11.78 0.83 17.19
N MET A 170 11.85 -0.47 16.89
CA MET A 170 10.66 -1.31 16.72
C MET A 170 9.86 -1.47 18.00
N VAL A 171 10.52 -1.59 19.17
CA VAL A 171 9.85 -1.62 20.48
C VAL A 171 9.09 -0.32 20.73
N ALA A 172 9.72 0.85 20.54
CA ALA A 172 9.09 2.15 20.75
C ALA A 172 7.87 2.34 19.86
N LEU A 173 7.99 1.98 18.57
CA LEU A 173 6.88 2.11 17.62
C LEU A 173 5.81 1.04 17.83
N GLY A 174 6.16 -0.14 18.34
CA GLY A 174 5.21 -1.17 18.77
C GLY A 174 4.35 -0.70 19.95
N VAL A 175 4.97 -0.07 20.95
CA VAL A 175 4.25 0.56 22.08
C VAL A 175 3.33 1.69 21.58
N LEU A 176 3.82 2.54 20.67
CA LEU A 176 2.99 3.59 20.05
C LEU A 176 1.80 2.98 19.29
N SER A 177 2.02 1.92 18.51
CA SER A 177 0.95 1.20 17.79
C SER A 177 -0.05 0.54 18.74
N ALA A 178 0.39 0.05 19.91
CA ALA A 178 -0.51 -0.49 20.94
C ALA A 178 -1.47 0.59 21.48
N GLY A 179 -1.08 1.86 21.48
CA GLY A 179 -1.96 2.97 21.81
C GLY A 179 -3.21 3.06 20.91
N ALA A 180 -3.13 2.57 19.66
CA ALA A 180 -4.28 2.50 18.78
C ALA A 180 -5.37 1.54 19.29
N VAL A 181 -4.99 0.46 19.97
CA VAL A 181 -5.93 -0.50 20.59
C VAL A 181 -6.71 0.17 21.71
N GLY A 182 -6.05 1.03 22.51
CA GLY A 182 -6.74 1.85 23.52
C GLY A 182 -7.65 2.90 22.89
N LEU A 183 -7.18 3.58 21.84
CA LEU A 183 -7.93 4.63 21.15
C LEU A 183 -9.23 4.12 20.51
N VAL A 184 -9.22 2.90 19.97
CA VAL A 184 -10.41 2.30 19.34
C VAL A 184 -11.57 2.07 20.33
N LEU A 185 -11.30 1.99 21.62
CA LEU A 185 -12.35 1.85 22.64
C LEU A 185 -13.27 3.09 22.70
N PHE A 186 -12.79 4.25 22.26
CA PHE A 186 -13.55 5.49 22.15
C PHE A 186 -14.39 5.60 20.88
N LEU A 187 -14.38 4.55 20.02
CA LEU A 187 -15.17 4.53 18.79
C LEU A 187 -16.67 4.53 19.11
N PRO A 188 -17.49 5.43 18.53
CA PRO A 188 -18.91 5.55 18.83
C PRO A 188 -19.70 4.37 18.26
N ARG A 189 -19.81 3.28 19.02
CA ARG A 189 -20.47 2.02 18.63
C ARG A 189 -21.94 2.21 18.23
N ARG A 190 -22.62 3.23 18.77
CA ARG A 190 -24.02 3.53 18.43
C ARG A 190 -24.20 3.92 16.95
N ALA A 191 -23.21 4.57 16.34
CA ALA A 191 -23.25 4.92 14.92
C ALA A 191 -23.13 3.68 14.03
N LEU A 192 -22.37 2.66 14.48
CA LEU A 192 -22.14 1.41 13.75
C LEU A 192 -23.33 0.44 13.86
N ARG A 193 -24.04 0.41 15.00
CA ARG A 193 -25.18 -0.48 15.21
C ARG A 193 -26.39 -0.14 14.34
N ARG A 194 -26.72 1.14 14.15
CA ARG A 194 -27.85 1.58 13.31
C ARG A 194 -27.80 1.07 11.88
N THR A 195 -26.60 0.99 11.33
CA THR A 195 -26.38 0.50 9.95
C THR A 195 -26.40 -1.02 9.85
N ARG A 196 -26.06 -1.73 10.92
CA ARG A 196 -26.14 -3.20 10.99
C ARG A 196 -27.58 -3.68 10.98
N ASP A 197 -28.46 -3.04 11.78
CA ASP A 197 -29.87 -3.41 11.86
C ASP A 197 -30.56 -3.22 10.50
N ALA A 198 -30.26 -2.12 9.79
CA ALA A 198 -30.72 -1.86 8.43
C ALA A 198 -30.17 -2.86 7.37
N ARG A 199 -29.01 -3.49 7.63
CA ARG A 199 -28.45 -4.55 6.76
C ARG A 199 -29.04 -5.92 7.03
N ALA A 200 -29.36 -6.21 8.30
CA ALA A 200 -30.01 -7.45 8.69
C ALA A 200 -31.41 -7.56 8.04
N ASP A 201 -32.16 -6.43 8.02
CA ASP A 201 -33.46 -6.34 7.36
C ASP A 201 -33.41 -6.47 5.84
N SER A 202 -32.27 -6.22 5.19
CA SER A 202 -32.12 -6.30 3.73
C SER A 202 -31.93 -7.73 3.18
N GLY A 203 -32.06 -8.77 4.01
CA GLY A 203 -32.13 -10.19 3.58
C GLY A 203 -30.92 -10.71 2.78
N ARG A 204 -29.72 -10.09 2.89
CA ARG A 204 -28.52 -10.56 2.22
C ARG A 204 -28.07 -11.88 2.83
N SER A 205 -28.55 -12.97 2.27
CA SER A 205 -28.16 -14.36 2.57
C SER A 205 -26.63 -14.44 2.69
N ALA A 206 -26.16 -15.01 3.80
CA ALA A 206 -24.74 -15.23 4.04
C ALA A 206 -24.22 -16.29 3.07
N VAL A 207 -23.84 -15.88 1.88
CA VAL A 207 -23.21 -16.74 0.87
C VAL A 207 -21.95 -17.36 1.47
N GLY A 208 -21.83 -18.69 1.44
CA GLY A 208 -20.68 -19.42 1.97
C GLY A 208 -19.38 -19.02 1.27
N LEU A 209 -18.25 -19.14 1.98
CA LEU A 209 -16.93 -18.75 1.48
C LEU A 209 -16.58 -19.44 0.14
N GLY A 210 -16.88 -20.74 0.02
CA GLY A 210 -16.65 -21.50 -1.22
C GLY A 210 -17.51 -21.01 -2.40
N ALA A 211 -18.75 -20.61 -2.15
CA ALA A 211 -19.62 -20.05 -3.19
C ALA A 211 -19.13 -18.64 -3.62
N ARG A 212 -18.60 -17.85 -2.71
CA ARG A 212 -17.94 -16.56 -3.04
C ARG A 212 -16.68 -16.75 -3.88
N ALA A 213 -15.83 -17.72 -3.51
CA ALA A 213 -14.63 -18.03 -4.28
C ALA A 213 -14.99 -18.51 -5.69
N ARG A 214 -16.01 -19.37 -5.83
CA ARG A 214 -16.51 -19.84 -7.12
C ARG A 214 -17.10 -18.71 -7.94
N SER A 215 -17.94 -17.86 -7.34
CA SER A 215 -18.51 -16.68 -8.01
C SER A 215 -17.42 -15.69 -8.45
N PHE A 216 -16.39 -15.48 -7.64
CA PHE A 216 -15.21 -14.68 -8.00
C PHE A 216 -14.48 -15.28 -9.21
N ALA A 217 -14.18 -16.58 -9.19
CA ALA A 217 -13.52 -17.27 -10.30
C ALA A 217 -14.34 -17.22 -11.60
N ILE A 218 -15.67 -17.37 -11.51
CA ILE A 218 -16.56 -17.27 -12.68
C ILE A 218 -16.58 -15.85 -13.23
N SER A 219 -16.63 -14.83 -12.36
CA SER A 219 -16.63 -13.43 -12.78
C SER A 219 -15.34 -13.01 -13.48
N LEU A 220 -14.22 -13.63 -13.15
CA LEU A 220 -12.93 -13.37 -13.84
C LEU A 220 -12.91 -13.98 -15.26
N ARG A 221 -13.58 -15.10 -15.51
CA ARG A 221 -13.60 -15.74 -16.84
C ARG A 221 -14.33 -14.94 -17.91
N GLY A 222 -15.25 -14.07 -17.51
CA GLY A 222 -16.04 -13.22 -18.40
C GLY A 222 -15.52 -11.79 -18.54
N LEU A 223 -14.29 -11.51 -18.05
CA LEU A 223 -13.73 -10.15 -18.13
C LEU A 223 -13.30 -9.79 -19.56
N ASP A 224 -13.60 -8.56 -19.96
CA ASP A 224 -13.08 -7.95 -21.19
C ASP A 224 -11.53 -7.89 -21.17
N ALA A 225 -10.92 -8.00 -22.34
CA ALA A 225 -9.47 -7.88 -22.52
C ALA A 225 -8.90 -6.58 -21.93
N ARG A 226 -9.65 -5.49 -21.96
CA ARG A 226 -9.28 -4.20 -21.36
C ARG A 226 -9.19 -4.28 -19.83
N LEU A 227 -10.08 -5.02 -19.19
CA LEU A 227 -10.01 -5.24 -17.74
C LEU A 227 -8.81 -6.11 -17.35
N TRP A 228 -8.49 -7.13 -18.14
CA TRP A 228 -7.27 -7.92 -17.95
C TRP A 228 -6.02 -7.06 -18.12
N LEU A 229 -6.01 -6.14 -19.09
CA LEU A 229 -4.90 -5.21 -19.25
C LEU A 229 -4.76 -4.29 -18.01
N ILE A 230 -5.84 -3.72 -17.49
CA ILE A 230 -5.80 -2.90 -16.27
C ILE A 230 -5.27 -3.70 -15.07
N LEU A 231 -5.69 -4.94 -14.91
CA LEU A 231 -5.19 -5.83 -13.86
C LEU A 231 -3.69 -6.12 -14.03
N GLY A 232 -3.23 -6.36 -15.27
CA GLY A 232 -1.82 -6.56 -15.60
C GLY A 232 -0.98 -5.30 -15.36
N LEU A 233 -1.45 -4.13 -15.79
CA LEU A 233 -0.79 -2.85 -15.53
C LEU A 233 -0.68 -2.55 -14.04
N ASN A 234 -1.75 -2.79 -13.27
CA ASN A 234 -1.70 -2.65 -11.81
C ASN A 234 -0.71 -3.63 -11.17
N PHE A 235 -0.63 -4.86 -11.66
CA PHE A 235 0.37 -5.82 -11.21
C PHE A 235 1.79 -5.30 -11.47
N CYS A 236 2.09 -4.84 -12.70
CA CYS A 236 3.39 -4.29 -13.08
C CYS A 236 3.74 -3.04 -12.25
N GLU A 237 2.82 -2.10 -12.14
CA GLU A 237 2.98 -0.89 -11.32
C GLU A 237 3.36 -1.24 -9.87
N ARG A 238 2.59 -2.17 -9.26
CA ARG A 238 2.85 -2.61 -7.90
C ARG A 238 4.14 -3.42 -7.78
N LEU A 239 4.49 -4.23 -8.77
CA LEU A 239 5.73 -4.99 -8.81
C LEU A 239 6.94 -4.05 -8.77
N PHE A 240 6.98 -3.05 -9.66
CA PHE A 240 8.14 -2.19 -9.80
C PHE A 240 8.20 -1.08 -8.76
N PHE A 241 7.09 -0.38 -8.48
CA PHE A 241 7.13 0.78 -7.58
C PHE A 241 6.88 0.45 -6.11
N ALA A 242 5.95 -0.46 -5.80
CA ALA A 242 5.65 -0.83 -4.41
C ALA A 242 6.47 -2.04 -3.94
N GLY A 243 6.90 -2.90 -4.87
CA GLY A 243 7.70 -4.08 -4.61
C GLY A 243 9.19 -3.79 -4.75
N VAL A 244 9.70 -3.71 -5.98
CA VAL A 244 11.15 -3.56 -6.25
C VAL A 244 11.65 -2.26 -5.63
N PHE A 245 11.21 -1.11 -6.12
CA PHE A 245 11.73 0.18 -5.69
C PHE A 245 11.57 0.42 -4.18
N TYR A 246 10.33 0.33 -3.66
CA TYR A 246 10.04 0.62 -2.25
C TYR A 246 10.71 -0.36 -1.29
N GLY A 247 10.83 -1.62 -1.70
CA GLY A 247 11.44 -2.68 -0.90
C GLY A 247 12.96 -2.71 -0.93
N THR A 248 13.62 -2.13 -1.95
CA THR A 248 15.07 -2.22 -2.11
C THR A 248 15.81 -0.90 -2.04
N LEU A 249 15.11 0.25 -1.94
CA LEU A 249 15.74 1.57 -1.87
C LEU A 249 16.78 1.66 -0.74
N GLY A 250 16.45 1.20 0.47
CA GLY A 250 17.38 1.21 1.59
C GLY A 250 18.62 0.34 1.36
N TYR A 251 18.45 -0.84 0.73
CA TYR A 251 19.56 -1.71 0.35
C TYR A 251 20.44 -1.07 -0.71
N TYR A 252 19.84 -0.43 -1.72
CA TYR A 252 20.56 0.34 -2.74
C TYR A 252 21.39 1.47 -2.10
N LEU A 253 20.76 2.27 -1.22
CA LEU A 253 21.44 3.38 -0.54
C LEU A 253 22.57 2.90 0.38
N ALA A 254 22.42 1.76 1.04
CA ALA A 254 23.47 1.20 1.87
C ALA A 254 24.71 0.78 1.06
N GLN A 255 24.55 0.45 -0.21
CA GLN A 255 25.67 0.15 -1.11
C GLN A 255 26.23 1.39 -1.81
N ALA A 256 25.35 2.29 -2.29
CA ALA A 256 25.76 3.49 -3.01
C ALA A 256 26.36 4.57 -2.06
N LEU A 257 25.86 4.66 -0.83
CA LEU A 257 26.24 5.68 0.15
C LEU A 257 26.46 5.06 1.54
N PRO A 258 27.46 4.18 1.73
CA PRO A 258 27.61 3.36 2.95
C PRO A 258 27.84 4.19 4.23
N GLY A 259 28.24 5.44 4.13
CA GLY A 259 28.37 6.39 5.25
C GLY A 259 27.17 7.32 5.43
N GLY A 260 26.12 7.18 4.60
CA GLY A 260 25.06 8.16 4.52
C GLY A 260 25.52 9.43 3.79
N VAL A 261 24.90 10.56 4.09
CA VAL A 261 25.22 11.86 3.47
C VAL A 261 25.57 12.88 4.53
N THR A 262 26.68 13.60 4.33
CA THR A 262 27.07 14.73 5.18
C THR A 262 26.76 16.05 4.47
N MET A 263 25.93 16.89 5.08
CA MET A 263 25.61 18.24 4.61
C MET A 263 26.11 19.24 5.66
N GLY A 264 27.33 19.75 5.47
CA GLY A 264 27.98 20.62 6.45
C GLY A 264 28.23 19.88 7.78
N ARG A 265 27.55 20.30 8.86
CA ARG A 265 27.64 19.67 10.20
C ARG A 265 26.63 18.58 10.43
N LEU A 266 25.69 18.37 9.52
CA LEU A 266 24.62 17.37 9.66
C LEU A 266 25.04 16.08 8.96
N ALA A 267 25.22 15.01 9.72
CA ALA A 267 25.40 13.66 9.19
C ALA A 267 24.05 12.94 9.22
N ILE A 268 23.57 12.52 8.05
CA ILE A 268 22.30 11.77 7.88
C ILE A 268 22.67 10.33 7.59
N GLY A 269 22.35 9.41 8.49
CA GLY A 269 22.57 7.98 8.30
C GLY A 269 21.72 7.39 7.17
N VAL A 270 22.06 6.18 6.75
CA VAL A 270 21.41 5.54 5.60
C VAL A 270 19.94 5.24 5.88
N ALA A 271 19.57 4.83 7.10
CA ALA A 271 18.17 4.56 7.42
C ALA A 271 17.34 5.86 7.47
N SER A 272 17.92 6.95 8.00
CA SER A 272 17.30 8.29 7.95
C SER A 272 17.11 8.76 6.52
N LEU A 273 18.13 8.63 5.67
CA LEU A 273 18.06 9.01 4.26
C LEU A 273 16.99 8.22 3.52
N THR A 274 16.95 6.90 3.73
CA THR A 274 15.91 6.03 3.18
C THR A 274 14.52 6.51 3.63
N GLY A 275 14.35 6.79 4.91
CA GLY A 275 13.10 7.30 5.48
C GLY A 275 12.66 8.62 4.86
N VAL A 276 13.58 9.58 4.71
CA VAL A 276 13.33 10.88 4.06
C VAL A 276 12.88 10.69 2.61
N LEU A 277 13.59 9.86 1.85
CA LEU A 277 13.28 9.64 0.43
C LEU A 277 11.94 8.90 0.25
N LEU A 278 11.65 7.90 1.08
CA LEU A 278 10.35 7.20 1.05
C LEU A 278 9.20 8.13 1.48
N PHE A 279 9.41 8.99 2.47
CA PHE A 279 8.44 10.00 2.86
C PHE A 279 8.18 11.01 1.74
N ALA A 280 9.24 11.59 1.17
CA ALA A 280 9.16 12.54 0.05
C ALA A 280 8.45 11.90 -1.16
N ARG A 281 8.79 10.66 -1.48
CA ARG A 281 8.13 9.89 -2.55
C ARG A 281 6.63 9.73 -2.29
N ASN A 282 6.23 9.34 -1.08
CA ASN A 282 4.82 9.17 -0.74
C ASN A 282 4.06 10.50 -0.78
N LEU A 283 4.65 11.56 -0.23
CA LEU A 283 4.07 12.90 -0.26
C LEU A 283 3.86 13.39 -1.70
N LEU A 284 4.89 13.28 -2.53
CA LEU A 284 4.83 13.71 -3.92
C LEU A 284 3.81 12.89 -4.73
N SER A 285 3.70 11.58 -4.49
CA SER A 285 2.68 10.73 -5.12
C SER A 285 1.26 11.14 -4.75
N VAL A 286 1.02 11.49 -3.49
CA VAL A 286 -0.30 11.97 -3.03
C VAL A 286 -0.64 13.33 -3.65
N LEU A 287 0.32 14.23 -3.77
CA LEU A 287 0.11 15.56 -4.36
C LEU A 287 -0.08 15.51 -5.88
N SER A 288 0.60 14.60 -6.56
CA SER A 288 0.51 14.47 -8.03
C SER A 288 -0.84 13.90 -8.49
N GLY A 289 -1.47 13.00 -7.73
CA GLY A 289 -2.73 12.37 -8.12
C GLY A 289 -3.85 13.34 -8.51
N PRO A 290 -4.24 14.31 -7.69
CA PRO A 290 -5.26 15.30 -8.03
C PRO A 290 -4.88 16.20 -9.21
N VAL A 291 -3.60 16.58 -9.33
CA VAL A 291 -3.10 17.45 -10.41
C VAL A 291 -3.25 16.75 -11.76
N PHE A 292 -2.75 15.52 -11.87
CA PHE A 292 -2.81 14.75 -13.10
C PHE A 292 -4.21 14.17 -13.37
N GLY A 293 -5.00 13.91 -12.32
CA GLY A 293 -6.42 13.61 -12.45
C GLY A 293 -7.18 14.73 -13.17
N HIS A 294 -7.02 15.97 -12.70
CA HIS A 294 -7.63 17.14 -13.33
C HIS A 294 -7.11 17.39 -14.76
N LEU A 295 -5.81 17.15 -15.01
CA LEU A 295 -5.24 17.22 -16.35
C LEU A 295 -5.87 16.18 -17.27
N SER A 296 -6.05 14.95 -16.82
CA SER A 296 -6.70 13.87 -17.56
C SER A 296 -8.16 14.22 -17.93
N ASP A 297 -8.92 14.80 -16.99
CA ASP A 297 -10.29 15.23 -17.24
C ASP A 297 -10.37 16.36 -18.26
N ARG A 298 -9.40 17.30 -18.28
CA ARG A 298 -9.31 18.36 -19.27
C ARG A 298 -8.94 17.88 -20.68
N LEU A 299 -8.05 16.90 -20.76
CA LEU A 299 -7.60 16.36 -22.06
C LEU A 299 -8.63 15.41 -22.68
N GLY A 300 -9.62 14.93 -21.91
CA GLY A 300 -10.63 13.98 -22.36
C GLY A 300 -10.09 12.57 -22.66
N GLU A 301 -8.79 12.37 -22.63
CA GLU A 301 -8.13 11.09 -22.89
C GLU A 301 -7.19 10.67 -21.75
N ARG A 302 -7.57 9.64 -21.00
CA ARG A 302 -6.80 9.12 -19.87
C ARG A 302 -5.49 8.46 -20.30
N THR A 303 -5.44 7.95 -21.53
CA THR A 303 -4.28 7.20 -22.06
C THR A 303 -3.02 8.05 -22.14
N HIS A 304 -3.12 9.34 -22.51
CA HIS A 304 -1.96 10.22 -22.58
C HIS A 304 -1.32 10.47 -21.21
N VAL A 305 -2.17 10.69 -20.20
CA VAL A 305 -1.68 10.91 -18.83
C VAL A 305 -1.10 9.62 -18.24
N LEU A 306 -1.71 8.46 -18.55
CA LEU A 306 -1.17 7.16 -18.17
C LEU A 306 0.21 6.91 -18.81
N LEU A 307 0.37 7.19 -20.11
CA LEU A 307 1.67 7.07 -20.80
C LEU A 307 2.73 7.99 -20.21
N LEU A 308 2.36 9.22 -19.84
CA LEU A 308 3.27 10.12 -19.14
C LEU A 308 3.76 9.51 -17.82
N GLY A 309 2.85 8.91 -17.04
CA GLY A 309 3.20 8.21 -15.80
C GLY A 309 4.17 7.05 -16.04
N GLU A 310 3.90 6.22 -17.06
CA GLU A 310 4.80 5.09 -17.42
C GLU A 310 6.18 5.58 -17.86
N ILE A 311 6.26 6.63 -18.68
CA ILE A 311 7.53 7.24 -19.10
C ILE A 311 8.31 7.77 -17.89
N CYS A 312 7.65 8.51 -16.98
CA CYS A 312 8.25 8.95 -15.73
C CYS A 312 8.78 7.75 -14.92
N GLY A 313 8.05 6.66 -14.89
CA GLY A 313 8.44 5.44 -14.19
C GLY A 313 9.68 4.79 -14.77
N VAL A 314 9.73 4.63 -16.09
CA VAL A 314 10.89 4.09 -16.82
C VAL A 314 12.11 4.97 -16.57
N LEU A 315 11.99 6.28 -16.77
CA LEU A 315 13.09 7.22 -16.54
C LEU A 315 13.56 7.21 -15.08
N GLY A 316 12.63 7.12 -14.12
CA GLY A 316 12.95 7.04 -12.69
C GLY A 316 13.75 5.78 -12.34
N LEU A 317 13.38 4.62 -12.90
CA LEU A 317 14.14 3.37 -12.72
C LEU A 317 15.51 3.43 -13.43
N LEU A 318 15.59 4.06 -14.60
CA LEU A 318 16.86 4.29 -15.32
C LEU A 318 17.81 5.19 -14.52
N CYS A 319 17.33 6.18 -13.77
CA CYS A 319 18.18 6.98 -12.88
C CYS A 319 18.91 6.09 -11.84
N PHE A 320 18.23 5.08 -11.26
CA PHE A 320 18.86 4.11 -10.35
C PHE A 320 19.78 3.11 -11.05
N ALA A 321 19.55 2.85 -12.34
CA ALA A 321 20.42 1.99 -13.14
C ALA A 321 21.69 2.71 -13.63
N ALA A 322 21.60 4.03 -13.85
CA ALA A 322 22.66 4.82 -14.45
C ALA A 322 23.77 5.24 -13.48
N GLY A 323 23.50 5.29 -12.18
CA GLY A 323 24.52 5.71 -11.23
C GLY A 323 24.01 5.95 -9.81
N ASP A 324 24.96 6.09 -8.89
CA ASP A 324 24.81 6.22 -7.45
C ASP A 324 24.94 7.67 -6.93
N GLY A 325 25.08 8.63 -7.83
CA GLY A 325 25.12 10.04 -7.46
C GLY A 325 23.81 10.52 -6.83
N LEU A 326 23.91 11.36 -5.79
CA LEU A 326 22.75 11.88 -5.04
C LEU A 326 21.70 12.53 -5.96
N ALA A 327 22.12 13.23 -7.01
CA ALA A 327 21.21 13.85 -7.99
C ALA A 327 20.40 12.80 -8.76
N MET A 328 21.02 11.68 -9.17
CA MET A 328 20.33 10.56 -9.85
C MET A 328 19.36 9.86 -8.89
N ILE A 329 19.77 9.66 -7.65
CA ILE A 329 18.91 9.06 -6.61
C ILE A 329 17.67 9.93 -6.38
N VAL A 330 17.84 11.24 -6.15
CA VAL A 330 16.73 12.17 -5.94
C VAL A 330 15.84 12.28 -7.17
N GLY A 331 16.43 12.40 -8.37
CA GLY A 331 15.71 12.41 -9.63
C GLY A 331 14.88 11.14 -9.84
N GLY A 332 15.46 9.97 -9.57
CA GLY A 332 14.79 8.69 -9.63
C GLY A 332 13.61 8.58 -8.65
N VAL A 333 13.80 9.08 -7.40
CA VAL A 333 12.71 9.14 -6.40
C VAL A 333 11.57 10.04 -6.88
N VAL A 334 11.88 11.23 -7.39
CA VAL A 334 10.87 12.18 -7.89
C VAL A 334 10.09 11.58 -9.07
N LEU A 335 10.78 11.02 -10.05
CA LEU A 335 10.16 10.43 -11.23
C LEU A 335 9.30 9.20 -10.90
N THR A 336 9.79 8.31 -10.02
CA THR A 336 8.99 7.16 -9.56
C THR A 336 7.80 7.57 -8.69
N ALA A 337 7.91 8.67 -7.95
CA ALA A 337 6.80 9.24 -7.19
C ALA A 337 5.69 9.78 -8.10
N LEU A 338 6.08 10.53 -9.14
CA LEU A 338 5.15 11.03 -10.17
C LEU A 338 4.47 9.86 -10.90
N ALA A 339 5.26 8.87 -11.33
CA ALA A 339 4.73 7.67 -11.98
C ALA A 339 3.64 7.00 -11.15
N TYR A 340 3.93 6.69 -9.89
CA TYR A 340 2.97 6.03 -8.99
C TYR A 340 1.73 6.89 -8.74
N GLY A 341 1.92 8.19 -8.53
CA GLY A 341 0.82 9.14 -8.30
C GLY A 341 -0.05 9.42 -9.52
N ILE A 342 0.46 9.17 -10.73
CA ILE A 342 -0.29 9.28 -11.99
C ILE A 342 -0.97 7.95 -12.32
N VAL A 343 -0.20 6.86 -12.40
CA VAL A 343 -0.68 5.57 -12.94
C VAL A 343 -1.77 4.98 -12.05
N SER A 344 -1.58 4.93 -10.74
CA SER A 344 -2.53 4.29 -9.82
C SER A 344 -3.94 4.86 -9.87
N PRO A 345 -4.17 6.19 -9.77
CA PRO A 345 -5.51 6.77 -9.91
C PRO A 345 -6.10 6.62 -11.32
N MET A 346 -5.26 6.68 -12.36
CA MET A 346 -5.73 6.52 -13.73
C MET A 346 -6.26 5.11 -13.99
N LEU A 347 -5.58 4.07 -13.51
CA LEU A 347 -6.05 2.69 -13.61
C LEU A 347 -7.37 2.47 -12.86
N VAL A 348 -7.51 3.04 -11.65
CA VAL A 348 -8.76 2.95 -10.87
C VAL A 348 -9.90 3.65 -11.61
N SER A 349 -9.65 4.83 -12.18
CA SER A 349 -10.65 5.56 -12.94
C SER A 349 -11.06 4.82 -14.22
N TRP A 350 -10.09 4.29 -14.95
CA TRP A 350 -10.33 3.50 -16.17
C TRP A 350 -11.10 2.21 -15.87
N MET A 351 -10.75 1.51 -14.80
CA MET A 351 -11.51 0.37 -14.29
C MET A 351 -12.97 0.77 -13.97
N GLY A 352 -13.15 1.93 -13.33
CA GLY A 352 -14.49 2.47 -12.99
C GLY A 352 -15.38 2.67 -14.20
N ASP A 353 -14.84 3.20 -15.31
CA ASP A 353 -15.59 3.43 -16.55
C ASP A 353 -16.05 2.14 -17.19
N LEU A 354 -15.21 1.10 -17.20
CA LEU A 354 -15.53 -0.20 -17.79
C LEU A 354 -16.48 -1.04 -16.94
N THR A 355 -16.70 -0.71 -15.66
CA THR A 355 -17.47 -1.52 -14.72
C THR A 355 -18.85 -0.97 -14.35
N GLN A 356 -19.41 -0.08 -15.15
CA GLN A 356 -20.69 0.60 -14.85
C GLN A 356 -21.91 -0.35 -14.72
N ARG A 357 -21.92 -1.54 -15.31
CA ARG A 357 -23.08 -2.42 -15.47
C ARG A 357 -23.16 -3.65 -14.55
N GLY A 358 -22.34 -3.75 -13.51
CA GLY A 358 -22.41 -4.87 -12.54
C GLY A 358 -21.04 -5.55 -12.29
N GLY A 359 -20.93 -6.36 -11.23
CA GLY A 359 -19.69 -7.10 -10.92
C GLY A 359 -18.56 -6.29 -10.25
N ARG A 360 -18.79 -5.02 -9.91
CA ARG A 360 -17.77 -4.11 -9.33
C ARG A 360 -16.98 -4.71 -8.18
N GLY A 361 -17.63 -5.45 -7.27
CA GLY A 361 -16.96 -6.02 -6.10
C GLY A 361 -15.88 -7.05 -6.45
N SER A 362 -16.16 -7.94 -7.42
CA SER A 362 -15.20 -8.97 -7.87
C SER A 362 -14.00 -8.34 -8.58
N ILE A 363 -14.24 -7.31 -9.40
CA ILE A 363 -13.19 -6.64 -10.17
C ILE A 363 -12.26 -5.84 -9.23
N VAL A 364 -12.82 -5.12 -8.25
CA VAL A 364 -12.04 -4.44 -7.21
C VAL A 364 -11.23 -5.46 -6.39
N GLY A 365 -11.81 -6.62 -6.05
CA GLY A 365 -11.10 -7.69 -5.38
C GLY A 365 -9.93 -8.24 -6.21
N ALA A 366 -10.12 -8.45 -7.53
CA ALA A 366 -9.07 -8.87 -8.45
C ALA A 366 -7.95 -7.80 -8.56
N TYR A 367 -8.32 -6.54 -8.68
CA TYR A 367 -7.39 -5.41 -8.70
C TYR A 367 -6.50 -5.37 -7.45
N GLN A 368 -7.09 -5.50 -6.26
CA GLN A 368 -6.33 -5.56 -5.01
C GLN A 368 -5.43 -6.80 -4.92
N THR A 369 -5.94 -7.96 -5.35
CA THR A 369 -5.16 -9.21 -5.39
C THR A 369 -3.94 -9.07 -6.30
N MET A 370 -4.10 -8.54 -7.52
CA MET A 370 -2.99 -8.30 -8.44
C MET A 370 -1.99 -7.29 -7.87
N GLY A 371 -2.47 -6.26 -7.18
CA GLY A 371 -1.61 -5.30 -6.48
C GLY A 371 -0.81 -5.92 -5.33
N ASP A 372 -1.43 -6.77 -4.51
CA ASP A 372 -0.74 -7.48 -3.41
C ASP A 372 0.28 -8.49 -3.97
N LEU A 373 -0.07 -9.24 -5.02
CA LEU A 373 0.85 -10.16 -5.70
C LEU A 373 2.05 -9.41 -6.30
N GLY A 374 1.82 -8.33 -7.05
CA GLY A 374 2.89 -7.52 -7.61
C GLY A 374 3.83 -6.99 -6.54
N SER A 375 3.29 -6.32 -5.52
CA SER A 375 4.10 -5.76 -4.43
C SER A 375 4.81 -6.82 -3.57
N GLY A 376 4.27 -8.04 -3.49
CA GLY A 376 4.91 -9.16 -2.81
C GLY A 376 6.01 -9.83 -3.65
N LEU A 377 5.79 -10.03 -4.94
CA LEU A 377 6.77 -10.65 -5.83
C LEU A 377 7.97 -9.74 -6.12
N GLY A 378 7.80 -8.42 -6.04
CA GLY A 378 8.87 -7.45 -6.29
C GLY A 378 10.11 -7.69 -5.44
N PRO A 379 10.06 -7.60 -4.11
CA PRO A 379 11.23 -7.85 -3.27
C PRO A 379 11.72 -9.30 -3.36
N LEU A 380 10.80 -10.28 -3.49
CA LEU A 380 11.14 -11.69 -3.60
C LEU A 380 12.01 -11.98 -4.83
N ALA A 381 11.77 -11.30 -5.95
CA ALA A 381 12.58 -11.41 -7.16
C ALA A 381 13.80 -10.49 -7.12
N ALA A 382 13.67 -9.26 -6.61
CA ALA A 382 14.73 -8.27 -6.68
C ALA A 382 15.96 -8.64 -5.82
N TYR A 383 15.77 -9.11 -4.59
CA TYR A 383 16.91 -9.41 -3.71
C TYR A 383 17.83 -10.53 -4.22
N PRO A 384 17.33 -11.67 -4.72
CA PRO A 384 18.20 -12.68 -5.36
C PRO A 384 18.95 -12.12 -6.57
N LEU A 385 18.27 -11.35 -7.43
CA LEU A 385 18.90 -10.76 -8.60
C LEU A 385 19.95 -9.70 -8.21
N MET A 386 19.69 -8.88 -7.17
CA MET A 386 20.65 -7.92 -6.65
C MET A 386 21.86 -8.59 -5.99
N ALA A 387 21.67 -9.76 -5.39
CA ALA A 387 22.79 -10.54 -4.84
C ALA A 387 23.72 -11.08 -5.94
N LEU A 388 23.18 -11.37 -7.14
CA LEU A 388 23.94 -11.88 -8.27
C LEU A 388 24.56 -10.77 -9.12
N TRP A 389 23.85 -9.70 -9.40
CA TRP A 389 24.21 -8.69 -10.39
C TRP A 389 24.45 -7.29 -9.79
N GLY A 390 24.20 -7.11 -8.52
CA GLY A 390 24.12 -5.79 -7.90
C GLY A 390 22.81 -5.07 -8.20
N PRO A 391 22.54 -3.92 -7.54
CA PRO A 391 21.27 -3.18 -7.70
C PRO A 391 21.06 -2.55 -9.08
N PRO A 392 22.04 -1.88 -9.74
CA PRO A 392 21.80 -1.16 -10.99
C PRO A 392 21.22 -2.03 -12.12
N PRO A 393 21.73 -3.25 -12.42
CA PRO A 393 21.15 -4.11 -13.46
C PRO A 393 19.70 -4.53 -13.16
N VAL A 394 19.32 -4.68 -11.89
CA VAL A 394 17.96 -5.03 -11.50
C VAL A 394 17.00 -3.87 -11.76
N TYR A 395 17.42 -2.63 -11.52
CA TYR A 395 16.63 -1.44 -11.88
C TYR A 395 16.55 -1.26 -13.40
N LEU A 396 17.63 -1.55 -14.15
CA LEU A 396 17.60 -1.56 -15.62
C LEU A 396 16.60 -2.59 -16.16
N LEU A 397 16.65 -3.82 -15.65
CA LEU A 397 15.70 -4.87 -16.02
C LEU A 397 14.27 -4.43 -15.71
N SER A 398 14.06 -3.83 -14.55
CA SER A 398 12.74 -3.30 -14.14
C SER A 398 12.25 -2.20 -15.08
N ALA A 399 13.15 -1.29 -15.52
CA ALA A 399 12.83 -0.24 -16.49
C ALA A 399 12.43 -0.82 -17.84
N VAL A 400 13.18 -1.81 -18.34
CA VAL A 400 12.90 -2.51 -19.61
C VAL A 400 11.55 -3.21 -19.55
N LEU A 401 11.29 -3.98 -18.48
CA LEU A 401 10.02 -4.69 -18.32
C LEU A 401 8.83 -3.72 -18.17
N LEU A 402 9.00 -2.60 -17.46
CA LEU A 402 7.99 -1.57 -17.36
C LEU A 402 7.74 -0.91 -18.72
N ALA A 403 8.79 -0.64 -19.52
CA ALA A 403 8.65 -0.06 -20.86
C ALA A 403 7.82 -0.93 -21.81
N LEU A 404 7.77 -2.27 -21.60
CA LEU A 404 6.93 -3.17 -22.38
C LEU A 404 5.42 -2.97 -22.12
N THR A 405 5.04 -2.25 -21.07
CA THR A 405 3.63 -1.88 -20.85
C THR A 405 3.15 -0.77 -21.78
N ILE A 406 4.05 0.08 -22.25
CA ILE A 406 3.74 1.21 -23.14
C ILE A 406 3.04 0.78 -24.45
N PRO A 407 3.60 -0.18 -25.24
CA PRO A 407 2.92 -0.66 -26.44
C PRO A 407 1.57 -1.34 -26.15
N LEU A 408 1.39 -1.96 -24.97
CA LEU A 408 0.10 -2.54 -24.59
C LEU A 408 -0.96 -1.45 -24.33
N ILE A 409 -0.57 -0.35 -23.70
CA ILE A 409 -1.44 0.81 -23.49
C ILE A 409 -1.84 1.44 -24.83
N LEU A 410 -0.87 1.61 -25.74
CA LEU A 410 -1.12 2.15 -27.09
C LEU A 410 -2.03 1.25 -27.92
N TRP A 411 -1.87 -0.07 -27.81
CA TRP A 411 -2.74 -1.03 -28.49
C TRP A 411 -4.20 -0.93 -27.96
N ALA A 412 -4.39 -0.85 -26.64
CA ALA A 412 -5.71 -0.71 -26.05
C ALA A 412 -6.42 0.58 -26.46
N ARG A 413 -5.66 1.68 -26.63
CA ARG A 413 -6.15 2.95 -27.16
C ARG A 413 -6.72 2.80 -28.58
N ARG A 414 -5.98 2.12 -29.46
CA ARG A 414 -6.39 1.90 -30.85
C ARG A 414 -7.69 1.11 -30.95
N LYS A 415 -7.85 0.07 -30.12
CA LYS A 415 -9.10 -0.70 -30.06
C LYS A 415 -10.28 0.13 -29.50
N GLY A 416 -10.05 0.97 -28.48
CA GLY A 416 -11.10 1.83 -27.95
C GLY A 416 -11.60 2.92 -28.90
N ALA A 417 -10.74 3.38 -29.81
CA ALA A 417 -11.13 4.32 -30.87
C ALA A 417 -11.85 3.65 -32.05
N ALA A 418 -11.74 2.31 -32.19
CA ALA A 418 -12.42 1.57 -33.25
C ALA A 418 -13.84 1.10 -32.85
N ASP A 419 -14.18 1.19 -31.56
CA ASP A 419 -15.48 0.77 -30.99
C ASP A 419 -16.43 1.97 -30.75
N VAL A 420 -16.07 3.22 -31.15
CA VAL A 420 -16.82 4.44 -31.13
C VAL A 420 -17.12 4.88 -32.56
#